data_44c9163ccb22549a4d6602efcdc44a7d
#
_entry.id   44c9163ccb22549a4d6602efcdc44a7d
#
_cell.length_a   1.000
_cell.length_b   1.000
_cell.length_c   1.000
_cell.angle_alpha   90.00
_cell.angle_beta   90.00
_cell.angle_gamma   90.00
#
_symmetry.space_group_name_H-M   'P 1'
#
loop_
_entity.id
_entity.type
_entity.pdbx_description
1 polymer ?
#
loop_
_entity_poly.entity_id
_entity_poly.type
_entity_poly.pdbx_seq_one_letter_code
_entity_poly.pdbx_strand_id
1 'polypeptide(L)'
;LVVAAAILFAGFVAIVRSYSRGLGDSPRELFLVLLGKFVEYSAFAACMLSFVLFLNFDVGLSDVAAGAYVGLWMVLISALMVLVGAVCDVVGIKKTLLIGIFALLIGRIALVVTDDVWLVSLMGFVPLALGVAIAGPVLLVAVKRFTTEAGATLAFGLYVTLLNLGFASGGWIFDYVRGIYGDYSIVTTLPIAGDVSVYQLVIAVGFGISVVQLIVISLLRDNVEMTEAGVRFLPVDKPQVLASLGAVRTAAGSVVRETGRLLFEVMRERRFWWFISALGITIFIRVASIQFLLTFPTYGIRFFGDGAPVGNLYGVLNPLVIVFLTPLFAILTVRARSYTMLLVGSAISAASIWIATLSPETFIPLVDTGFGELVFDRWLSLPASEWHPFYLSLVIFIGLFSVGEAIWAPRVMQFTAEIAPPGKEGAYIALSYLPFFLGQLLAGPLSGLLLANYMQENASGNYPEHYMVWVWIGLIAALTPLAMMIYRKMFRRVEDNLPGAA
;
A
#
# COMPACT_ATOMS: atom_id res chain seq x y z
N LEU A 1 -5.45 22.39 24.02
CA LEU A 1 -6.36 21.83 23.02
C LEU A 1 -6.80 22.90 22.01
N VAL A 2 -7.41 24.04 22.44
CA VAL A 2 -7.91 25.11 21.54
C VAL A 2 -6.79 25.71 20.66
N VAL A 3 -5.61 26.02 21.24
CA VAL A 3 -4.47 26.53 20.47
C VAL A 3 -3.93 25.51 19.46
N ALA A 4 -3.82 24.23 19.84
CA ALA A 4 -3.41 23.18 18.93
C ALA A 4 -4.43 22.96 17.79
N ALA A 5 -5.73 22.97 18.10
CA ALA A 5 -6.78 22.89 17.11
C ALA A 5 -6.77 24.09 16.15
N ALA A 6 -6.53 25.30 16.65
CA ALA A 6 -6.40 26.51 15.84
C ALA A 6 -5.18 26.46 14.90
N ILE A 7 -4.03 25.97 15.37
CA ILE A 7 -2.82 25.79 14.56
C ILE A 7 -3.09 24.74 13.45
N LEU A 8 -3.71 23.60 13.79
CA LEU A 8 -4.06 22.56 12.82
C LEU A 8 -5.05 23.07 11.77
N PHE A 9 -6.07 23.82 12.20
CA PHE A 9 -7.04 24.43 11.29
C PHE A 9 -6.40 25.48 10.38
N ALA A 10 -5.54 26.36 10.92
CA ALA A 10 -4.81 27.34 10.12
C ALA A 10 -3.86 26.65 9.12
N GLY A 11 -3.17 25.57 9.54
CA GLY A 11 -2.37 24.75 8.65
C GLY A 11 -3.20 24.10 7.55
N PHE A 12 -4.34 23.53 7.87
CA PHE A 12 -5.27 22.95 6.90
C PHE A 12 -5.76 24.01 5.89
N VAL A 13 -6.18 25.17 6.35
CA VAL A 13 -6.60 26.27 5.46
C VAL A 13 -5.46 26.73 4.55
N ALA A 14 -4.22 26.82 5.08
CA ALA A 14 -3.05 27.18 4.28
C ALA A 14 -2.75 26.13 3.20
N ILE A 15 -2.85 24.85 3.53
CA ILE A 15 -2.71 23.73 2.61
C ILE A 15 -3.78 23.82 1.50
N VAL A 16 -5.06 23.93 1.87
CA VAL A 16 -6.16 24.02 0.90
C VAL A 16 -5.97 25.22 -0.05
N ARG A 17 -5.57 26.38 0.49
CA ARG A 17 -5.27 27.55 -0.33
C ARG A 17 -4.07 27.33 -1.26
N SER A 18 -3.02 26.64 -0.80
CA SER A 18 -1.87 26.31 -1.63
C SER A 18 -2.27 25.40 -2.80
N TYR A 19 -3.06 24.37 -2.52
CA TYR A 19 -3.57 23.47 -3.57
C TYR A 19 -4.51 24.20 -4.55
N SER A 20 -5.43 25.03 -4.06
CA SER A 20 -6.35 25.76 -4.93
C SER A 20 -5.65 26.78 -5.83
N ARG A 21 -4.56 27.39 -5.38
CA ARG A 21 -3.74 28.33 -6.19
C ARG A 21 -2.79 27.60 -7.12
N GLY A 22 -2.16 26.52 -6.67
CA GLY A 22 -1.15 25.82 -7.47
C GLY A 22 -1.73 24.85 -8.51
N LEU A 23 -2.98 24.41 -8.35
CA LEU A 23 -3.66 23.48 -9.25
C LEU A 23 -4.94 24.06 -9.86
N GLY A 24 -5.27 25.33 -9.61
CA GLY A 24 -6.52 25.95 -10.08
C GLY A 24 -6.66 25.97 -11.59
N ASP A 25 -5.56 26.11 -12.30
CA ASP A 25 -5.51 26.13 -13.78
C ASP A 25 -5.40 24.72 -14.40
N SER A 26 -5.30 23.68 -13.57
CA SER A 26 -5.21 22.30 -14.05
C SER A 26 -6.52 21.84 -14.67
N PRO A 27 -6.48 20.99 -15.72
CA PRO A 27 -7.68 20.49 -16.36
C PRO A 27 -8.46 19.57 -15.40
N ARG A 28 -9.77 19.46 -15.65
CA ARG A 28 -10.65 18.56 -14.87
C ARG A 28 -10.15 17.12 -14.83
N GLU A 29 -9.41 16.71 -15.84
CA GLU A 29 -8.82 15.38 -15.97
C GLU A 29 -7.89 15.05 -14.80
N LEU A 30 -7.14 16.03 -14.28
CA LEU A 30 -6.32 15.85 -13.08
C LEU A 30 -7.19 15.42 -11.88
N PHE A 31 -8.28 16.14 -11.65
CA PHE A 31 -9.16 15.86 -10.50
C PHE A 31 -9.90 14.54 -10.64
N LEU A 32 -10.27 14.15 -11.87
CA LEU A 32 -10.86 12.84 -12.15
C LEU A 32 -9.85 11.71 -11.89
N VAL A 33 -8.57 11.88 -12.25
CA VAL A 33 -7.50 10.92 -11.96
C VAL A 33 -7.25 10.81 -10.46
N LEU A 34 -7.22 11.93 -9.76
CA LEU A 34 -7.03 11.97 -8.31
C LEU A 34 -8.21 11.31 -7.56
N LEU A 35 -9.44 11.60 -7.99
CA LEU A 35 -10.64 10.92 -7.46
C LEU A 35 -10.60 9.42 -7.79
N GLY A 36 -10.21 9.07 -9.03
CA GLY A 36 -10.02 7.67 -9.44
C GLY A 36 -9.03 6.93 -8.56
N LYS A 37 -7.96 7.62 -8.09
CA LYS A 37 -6.97 7.04 -7.15
C LYS A 37 -7.55 6.80 -5.77
N PHE A 38 -8.30 7.74 -5.23
CA PHE A 38 -8.99 7.57 -3.96
C PHE A 38 -9.96 6.38 -4.00
N VAL A 39 -10.81 6.32 -5.02
CA VAL A 39 -11.81 5.26 -5.21
C VAL A 39 -11.13 3.90 -5.39
N GLU A 40 -10.06 3.82 -6.19
CA GLU A 40 -9.29 2.60 -6.41
C GLU A 40 -8.72 2.05 -5.11
N TYR A 41 -8.06 2.91 -4.30
CA TYR A 41 -7.43 2.47 -3.05
C TYR A 41 -8.44 2.15 -1.95
N SER A 42 -9.62 2.75 -1.97
CA SER A 42 -10.72 2.35 -1.07
C SER A 42 -11.15 0.91 -1.31
N ALA A 43 -11.36 0.54 -2.59
CA ALA A 43 -11.69 -0.83 -2.95
C ALA A 43 -10.52 -1.80 -2.74
N PHE A 44 -9.30 -1.38 -3.05
CA PHE A 44 -8.08 -2.18 -2.86
C PHE A 44 -7.87 -2.54 -1.39
N ALA A 45 -7.93 -1.56 -0.48
CA ALA A 45 -7.68 -1.79 0.93
C ALA A 45 -8.73 -2.69 1.58
N ALA A 46 -10.02 -2.46 1.30
CA ALA A 46 -11.09 -3.31 1.81
C ALA A 46 -10.90 -4.78 1.39
N CYS A 47 -10.64 -5.02 0.10
CA CYS A 47 -10.38 -6.37 -0.41
C CYS A 47 -9.08 -6.96 0.14
N MET A 48 -8.00 -6.17 0.23
CA MET A 48 -6.69 -6.65 0.67
C MET A 48 -6.70 -7.15 2.12
N LEU A 49 -7.42 -6.44 3.01
CA LEU A 49 -7.60 -6.85 4.40
C LEU A 49 -8.41 -8.14 4.54
N SER A 50 -9.27 -8.46 3.58
CA SER A 50 -10.09 -9.68 3.57
C SER A 50 -9.44 -10.87 2.86
N PHE A 51 -8.40 -10.70 2.04
CA PHE A 51 -7.92 -11.79 1.17
C PHE A 51 -7.40 -13.02 1.91
N VAL A 52 -6.60 -12.86 2.96
CA VAL A 52 -6.12 -14.02 3.74
C VAL A 52 -7.30 -14.71 4.42
N LEU A 53 -8.23 -13.95 4.98
CA LEU A 53 -9.43 -14.46 5.64
C LEU A 53 -10.35 -15.19 4.65
N PHE A 54 -10.61 -14.60 3.47
CA PHE A 54 -11.34 -15.25 2.39
C PHE A 54 -10.71 -16.58 1.96
N LEU A 55 -9.39 -16.59 1.77
CA LEU A 55 -8.67 -17.81 1.38
C LEU A 55 -8.72 -18.89 2.47
N ASN A 56 -8.72 -18.49 3.75
CA ASN A 56 -8.83 -19.42 4.86
C ASN A 56 -10.26 -19.96 5.02
N PHE A 57 -11.26 -19.08 5.09
CA PHE A 57 -12.62 -19.43 5.50
C PHE A 57 -13.51 -19.88 4.33
N ASP A 58 -13.40 -19.22 3.17
CA ASP A 58 -14.24 -19.53 2.02
C ASP A 58 -13.58 -20.60 1.12
N VAL A 59 -12.30 -20.46 0.80
CA VAL A 59 -11.57 -21.40 -0.08
C VAL A 59 -11.02 -22.59 0.70
N GLY A 60 -10.89 -22.50 2.03
CA GLY A 60 -10.44 -23.59 2.89
C GLY A 60 -8.92 -23.83 2.87
N LEU A 61 -8.13 -22.83 2.49
CA LEU A 61 -6.67 -22.94 2.51
C LEU A 61 -6.13 -22.81 3.93
N SER A 62 -5.05 -23.52 4.23
CA SER A 62 -4.31 -23.33 5.49
C SER A 62 -3.69 -21.93 5.55
N ASP A 63 -3.37 -21.44 6.75
CA ASP A 63 -2.72 -20.13 6.96
C ASP A 63 -1.46 -19.98 6.10
N VAL A 64 -0.63 -21.03 6.06
CA VAL A 64 0.61 -21.03 5.27
C VAL A 64 0.32 -20.93 3.78
N ALA A 65 -0.67 -21.66 3.29
CA ALA A 65 -1.06 -21.63 1.88
C ALA A 65 -1.69 -20.29 1.51
N ALA A 66 -2.59 -19.75 2.33
CA ALA A 66 -3.24 -18.46 2.10
C ALA A 66 -2.23 -17.31 2.11
N GLY A 67 -1.33 -17.26 3.09
CA GLY A 67 -0.26 -16.27 3.15
C GLY A 67 0.68 -16.34 1.95
N ALA A 68 1.15 -17.55 1.58
CA ALA A 68 2.01 -17.74 0.42
C ALA A 68 1.29 -17.34 -0.88
N TYR A 69 0.01 -17.64 -1.00
CA TYR A 69 -0.83 -17.30 -2.14
C TYR A 69 -0.90 -15.79 -2.36
N VAL A 70 -1.23 -15.03 -1.32
CA VAL A 70 -1.29 -13.56 -1.39
C VAL A 70 0.10 -12.96 -1.66
N GLY A 71 1.16 -13.52 -1.06
CA GLY A 71 2.54 -13.11 -1.35
C GLY A 71 2.91 -13.30 -2.83
N LEU A 72 2.60 -14.45 -3.43
CA LEU A 72 2.81 -14.71 -4.85
C LEU A 72 1.97 -13.79 -5.75
N TRP A 73 0.73 -13.51 -5.35
CA TRP A 73 -0.12 -12.55 -6.05
C TRP A 73 0.48 -11.14 -6.06
N MET A 74 1.04 -10.67 -4.94
CA MET A 74 1.75 -9.39 -4.88
C MET A 74 2.97 -9.35 -5.81
N VAL A 75 3.72 -10.45 -5.91
CA VAL A 75 4.83 -10.58 -6.86
C VAL A 75 4.33 -10.54 -8.30
N LEU A 76 3.21 -11.19 -8.61
CA LEU A 76 2.58 -11.15 -9.94
C LEU A 76 2.18 -9.71 -10.33
N ILE A 77 1.57 -8.95 -9.41
CA ILE A 77 1.27 -7.52 -9.63
C ILE A 77 2.54 -6.78 -10.03
N SER A 78 3.60 -6.96 -9.27
CA SER A 78 4.86 -6.28 -9.47
C SER A 78 5.53 -6.63 -10.80
N ALA A 79 5.46 -7.90 -11.21
CA ALA A 79 5.95 -8.36 -12.51
C ALA A 79 5.15 -7.75 -13.68
N LEU A 80 3.82 -7.68 -13.54
CA LEU A 80 2.95 -7.09 -14.55
C LEU A 80 3.15 -5.57 -14.67
N MET A 81 3.45 -4.86 -13.57
CA MET A 81 3.71 -3.41 -13.58
C MET A 81 4.83 -3.03 -14.56
N VAL A 82 5.86 -3.87 -14.71
CA VAL A 82 6.99 -3.63 -15.63
C VAL A 82 6.52 -3.51 -17.09
N LEU A 83 5.46 -4.23 -17.46
CA LEU A 83 4.94 -4.26 -18.84
C LEU A 83 3.94 -3.14 -19.14
N VAL A 84 3.31 -2.60 -18.10
CA VAL A 84 2.17 -1.66 -18.24
C VAL A 84 2.57 -0.34 -18.87
N GLY A 85 3.79 0.17 -18.59
CA GLY A 85 4.28 1.42 -19.19
C GLY A 85 4.20 1.39 -20.72
N ALA A 86 4.73 0.32 -21.34
CA ALA A 86 4.70 0.14 -22.79
C ALA A 86 3.27 0.06 -23.37
N VAL A 87 2.35 -0.55 -22.63
CA VAL A 87 0.93 -0.63 -23.03
C VAL A 87 0.30 0.75 -22.99
N CYS A 88 0.56 1.53 -21.95
CA CYS A 88 0.03 2.88 -21.80
C CYS A 88 0.48 3.83 -22.92
N ASP A 89 1.75 3.75 -23.35
CA ASP A 89 2.31 4.58 -24.40
C ASP A 89 1.65 4.32 -25.77
N VAL A 90 1.25 3.07 -26.03
CA VAL A 90 0.63 2.68 -27.32
C VAL A 90 -0.89 2.87 -27.31
N VAL A 91 -1.54 2.51 -26.21
CA VAL A 91 -3.02 2.44 -26.12
C VAL A 91 -3.64 3.74 -25.64
N GLY A 92 -2.88 4.53 -24.90
CA GLY A 92 -3.31 5.78 -24.26
C GLY A 92 -3.85 5.55 -22.84
N ILE A 93 -3.84 6.61 -22.03
CA ILE A 93 -4.10 6.59 -20.59
C ILE A 93 -5.51 6.05 -20.28
N LYS A 94 -6.56 6.67 -20.87
CA LYS A 94 -7.95 6.31 -20.59
C LYS A 94 -8.26 4.84 -20.89
N LYS A 95 -7.88 4.39 -22.10
CA LYS A 95 -8.17 3.02 -22.53
C LYS A 95 -7.44 2.00 -21.68
N THR A 96 -6.17 2.26 -21.34
CA THR A 96 -5.38 1.39 -20.47
C THR A 96 -6.03 1.30 -19.09
N LEU A 97 -6.46 2.42 -18.49
CA LEU A 97 -7.18 2.42 -17.22
C LEU A 97 -8.50 1.64 -17.30
N LEU A 98 -9.28 1.81 -18.36
CA LEU A 98 -10.53 1.06 -18.55
C LEU A 98 -10.26 -0.45 -18.63
N ILE A 99 -9.25 -0.89 -19.36
CA ILE A 99 -8.83 -2.31 -19.41
C ILE A 99 -8.51 -2.82 -17.98
N GLY A 100 -7.74 -2.04 -17.21
CA GLY A 100 -7.42 -2.35 -15.82
C GLY A 100 -8.66 -2.47 -14.94
N ILE A 101 -9.60 -1.53 -15.04
CA ILE A 101 -10.84 -1.54 -14.25
C ILE A 101 -11.73 -2.73 -14.63
N PHE A 102 -11.86 -3.06 -15.91
CA PHE A 102 -12.57 -4.26 -16.32
C PHE A 102 -11.93 -5.53 -15.76
N ALA A 103 -10.61 -5.62 -15.74
CA ALA A 103 -9.91 -6.72 -15.09
C ALA A 103 -10.20 -6.78 -13.58
N LEU A 104 -10.22 -5.64 -12.87
CA LEU A 104 -10.62 -5.56 -11.45
C LEU A 104 -12.07 -6.04 -11.23
N LEU A 105 -13.00 -5.64 -12.11
CA LEU A 105 -14.40 -6.05 -12.01
C LEU A 105 -14.56 -7.56 -12.23
N ILE A 106 -13.91 -8.12 -13.26
CA ILE A 106 -13.92 -9.57 -13.53
C ILE A 106 -13.35 -10.33 -12.33
N GLY A 107 -12.20 -9.88 -11.81
CA GLY A 107 -11.55 -10.55 -10.69
C GLY A 107 -12.41 -10.52 -9.42
N ARG A 108 -13.00 -9.37 -9.08
CA ARG A 108 -13.83 -9.25 -7.87
C ARG A 108 -15.11 -10.04 -7.97
N ILE A 109 -15.80 -10.02 -9.11
CA ILE A 109 -17.02 -10.82 -9.26
C ILE A 109 -16.71 -12.33 -9.20
N ALA A 110 -15.58 -12.77 -9.75
CA ALA A 110 -15.17 -14.18 -9.65
C ALA A 110 -14.95 -14.59 -8.18
N LEU A 111 -14.31 -13.74 -7.35
CA LEU A 111 -14.12 -14.04 -5.93
C LEU A 111 -15.42 -14.02 -5.12
N VAL A 112 -16.45 -13.34 -5.59
CA VAL A 112 -17.77 -13.34 -4.93
C VAL A 112 -18.57 -14.61 -5.28
N VAL A 113 -18.41 -15.12 -6.49
CA VAL A 113 -19.30 -16.21 -7.00
C VAL A 113 -18.71 -17.61 -6.88
N THR A 114 -17.44 -17.77 -6.46
CA THR A 114 -16.82 -19.09 -6.35
C THR A 114 -15.78 -19.12 -5.23
N ASP A 115 -15.68 -20.27 -4.62
CA ASP A 115 -14.68 -20.71 -3.64
C ASP A 115 -13.69 -21.77 -4.21
N ASP A 116 -13.93 -22.23 -5.47
CA ASP A 116 -13.01 -23.16 -6.11
C ASP A 116 -11.63 -22.53 -6.35
N VAL A 117 -10.60 -23.17 -5.82
CA VAL A 117 -9.23 -22.66 -5.80
C VAL A 117 -8.68 -22.31 -7.19
N TRP A 118 -9.06 -23.05 -8.23
CA TRP A 118 -8.59 -22.81 -9.59
C TRP A 118 -9.32 -21.64 -10.25
N LEU A 119 -10.64 -21.55 -10.05
CA LEU A 119 -11.42 -20.43 -10.56
C LEU A 119 -11.05 -19.13 -9.81
N VAL A 120 -10.90 -19.18 -8.49
CA VAL A 120 -10.39 -18.09 -7.66
C VAL A 120 -9.03 -17.62 -8.18
N SER A 121 -8.12 -18.55 -8.52
CA SER A 121 -6.81 -18.21 -9.05
C SER A 121 -6.88 -17.54 -10.42
N LEU A 122 -7.49 -18.21 -11.39
CA LEU A 122 -7.43 -17.82 -12.80
C LEU A 122 -8.39 -16.68 -13.15
N MET A 123 -9.60 -16.71 -12.60
CA MET A 123 -10.64 -15.70 -12.88
C MET A 123 -10.73 -14.61 -11.82
N GLY A 124 -10.23 -14.87 -10.60
CA GLY A 124 -10.17 -13.91 -9.49
C GLY A 124 -8.84 -13.18 -9.46
N PHE A 125 -7.82 -13.79 -8.89
CA PHE A 125 -6.56 -13.13 -8.57
C PHE A 125 -5.71 -12.72 -9.77
N VAL A 126 -5.71 -13.48 -10.89
CA VAL A 126 -4.94 -13.06 -12.08
C VAL A 126 -5.49 -11.80 -12.72
N PRO A 127 -6.81 -11.64 -13.00
CA PRO A 127 -7.35 -10.38 -13.46
C PRO A 127 -7.19 -9.24 -12.44
N LEU A 128 -7.34 -9.51 -11.13
CA LEU A 128 -7.08 -8.52 -10.10
C LEU A 128 -5.63 -8.03 -10.14
N ALA A 129 -4.66 -8.93 -10.28
CA ALA A 129 -3.24 -8.56 -10.40
C ALA A 129 -3.01 -7.64 -11.59
N LEU A 130 -3.60 -7.95 -12.75
CA LEU A 130 -3.51 -7.12 -13.95
C LEU A 130 -4.12 -5.73 -13.72
N GLY A 131 -5.31 -5.68 -13.12
CA GLY A 131 -5.99 -4.42 -12.85
C GLY A 131 -5.21 -3.51 -11.90
N VAL A 132 -4.70 -4.05 -10.79
CA VAL A 132 -3.86 -3.32 -9.82
C VAL A 132 -2.54 -2.87 -10.47
N ALA A 133 -1.90 -3.75 -11.27
CA ALA A 133 -0.66 -3.43 -11.96
C ALA A 133 -0.84 -2.27 -12.96
N ILE A 134 -2.00 -2.14 -13.58
CA ILE A 134 -2.33 -1.04 -14.49
C ILE A 134 -2.61 0.25 -13.70
N ALA A 135 -3.45 0.18 -12.67
CA ALA A 135 -3.94 1.37 -11.98
C ALA A 135 -2.81 2.19 -11.36
N GLY A 136 -1.81 1.57 -10.72
CA GLY A 136 -0.72 2.26 -10.05
C GLY A 136 0.07 3.19 -10.98
N PRO A 137 0.84 2.66 -11.92
CA PRO A 137 1.71 3.46 -12.78
C PRO A 137 0.94 4.35 -13.76
N VAL A 138 -0.20 3.90 -14.31
CA VAL A 138 -0.94 4.68 -15.32
C VAL A 138 -1.60 5.92 -14.71
N LEU A 139 -2.17 5.83 -13.50
CA LEU A 139 -2.68 7.01 -12.79
C LEU A 139 -1.56 7.99 -12.46
N LEU A 140 -0.36 7.51 -12.14
CA LEU A 140 0.81 8.36 -11.87
C LEU A 140 1.27 9.11 -13.13
N VAL A 141 1.33 8.43 -14.29
CA VAL A 141 1.60 9.03 -15.59
C VAL A 141 0.53 10.07 -15.94
N ALA A 142 -0.74 9.77 -15.65
CA ALA A 142 -1.84 10.70 -15.88
C ALA A 142 -1.70 11.98 -15.05
N VAL A 143 -1.31 11.89 -13.77
CA VAL A 143 -1.03 13.06 -12.93
C VAL A 143 0.04 13.93 -13.57
N LYS A 144 1.14 13.34 -14.03
CA LYS A 144 2.23 14.07 -14.71
C LYS A 144 1.73 14.76 -15.98
N ARG A 145 0.90 14.09 -16.79
CA ARG A 145 0.38 14.62 -18.06
C ARG A 145 -0.59 15.80 -17.89
N PHE A 146 -1.35 15.78 -16.77
CA PHE A 146 -2.39 16.79 -16.51
C PHE A 146 -1.92 17.91 -15.56
N THR A 147 -0.61 18.04 -15.32
CA THR A 147 -0.02 19.09 -14.48
C THR A 147 1.14 19.77 -15.19
N THR A 148 1.37 21.07 -14.87
CA THR A 148 2.59 21.79 -15.23
C THR A 148 3.77 21.34 -14.37
N GLU A 149 5.00 21.63 -14.76
CA GLU A 149 6.18 21.37 -13.93
C GLU A 149 6.09 22.07 -12.57
N ALA A 150 5.60 23.31 -12.54
CA ALA A 150 5.40 24.06 -11.30
C ALA A 150 4.34 23.44 -10.37
N GLY A 151 3.26 22.87 -10.93
CA GLY A 151 2.18 22.21 -10.17
C GLY A 151 2.46 20.76 -9.80
N ALA A 152 3.46 20.13 -10.40
CA ALA A 152 3.71 18.69 -10.27
C ALA A 152 3.89 18.25 -8.82
N THR A 153 4.69 18.96 -8.02
CA THR A 153 4.93 18.63 -6.61
C THR A 153 3.64 18.59 -5.79
N LEU A 154 2.75 19.58 -6.02
CA LEU A 154 1.45 19.62 -5.34
C LEU A 154 0.53 18.48 -5.79
N ALA A 155 0.46 18.21 -7.10
CA ALA A 155 -0.37 17.15 -7.64
C ALA A 155 0.05 15.76 -7.18
N PHE A 156 1.36 15.46 -7.16
CA PHE A 156 1.88 14.21 -6.60
C PHE A 156 1.65 14.12 -5.08
N GLY A 157 1.81 15.23 -4.35
CA GLY A 157 1.47 15.28 -2.92
C GLY A 157 -0.01 14.95 -2.66
N LEU A 158 -0.92 15.53 -3.44
CA LEU A 158 -2.34 15.25 -3.35
C LEU A 158 -2.67 13.80 -3.76
N TYR A 159 -2.00 13.27 -4.78
CA TYR A 159 -2.13 11.86 -5.18
C TYR A 159 -1.78 10.91 -4.03
N VAL A 160 -0.67 11.13 -3.34
CA VAL A 160 -0.27 10.32 -2.17
C VAL A 160 -1.24 10.48 -1.01
N THR A 161 -1.72 11.70 -0.77
CA THR A 161 -2.73 11.97 0.27
C THR A 161 -4.02 11.20 -0.02
N LEU A 162 -4.54 11.27 -1.23
CA LEU A 162 -5.79 10.59 -1.61
C LEU A 162 -5.63 9.06 -1.66
N LEU A 163 -4.45 8.55 -2.02
CA LEU A 163 -4.11 7.14 -1.88
C LEU A 163 -4.27 6.68 -0.42
N ASN A 164 -3.68 7.39 0.53
CA ASN A 164 -3.75 7.04 1.95
C ASN A 164 -5.16 7.21 2.52
N LEU A 165 -5.89 8.27 2.15
CA LEU A 165 -7.28 8.45 2.54
C LEU A 165 -8.18 7.35 1.95
N GLY A 166 -7.91 6.91 0.71
CA GLY A 166 -8.57 5.75 0.10
C GLY A 166 -8.30 4.49 0.90
N PHE A 167 -7.04 4.25 1.30
CA PHE A 167 -6.70 3.12 2.14
C PHE A 167 -7.44 3.16 3.48
N ALA A 168 -7.50 4.32 4.13
CA ALA A 168 -8.22 4.51 5.38
C ALA A 168 -9.73 4.24 5.24
N SER A 169 -10.35 4.72 4.15
CA SER A 169 -11.77 4.44 3.89
C SER A 169 -12.02 2.95 3.65
N GLY A 170 -11.10 2.24 2.98
CA GLY A 170 -11.19 0.79 2.77
C GLY A 170 -11.08 0.01 4.08
N GLY A 171 -10.19 0.41 4.99
CA GLY A 171 -10.08 -0.18 6.34
C GLY A 171 -11.36 0.02 7.16
N TRP A 172 -11.95 1.22 7.10
CA TRP A 172 -13.25 1.48 7.73
C TRP A 172 -14.38 0.65 7.12
N ILE A 173 -14.44 0.52 5.79
CA ILE A 173 -15.45 -0.31 5.09
C ILE A 173 -15.33 -1.77 5.53
N PHE A 174 -14.11 -2.29 5.62
CA PHE A 174 -13.86 -3.66 6.07
C PHE A 174 -14.44 -3.92 7.47
N ASP A 175 -14.15 -3.06 8.44
CA ASP A 175 -14.68 -3.19 9.80
C ASP A 175 -16.19 -2.95 9.85
N TYR A 176 -16.69 -1.97 9.09
CA TYR A 176 -18.13 -1.67 9.06
C TYR A 176 -18.96 -2.87 8.60
N VAL A 177 -18.54 -3.53 7.53
CA VAL A 177 -19.25 -4.72 7.03
C VAL A 177 -19.19 -5.86 8.04
N ARG A 178 -17.99 -6.12 8.62
CA ARG A 178 -17.84 -7.16 9.66
C ARG A 178 -18.59 -6.84 10.93
N GLY A 179 -18.63 -5.59 11.35
CA GLY A 179 -19.38 -5.17 12.53
C GLY A 179 -20.90 -5.40 12.42
N ILE A 180 -21.44 -5.46 11.20
CA ILE A 180 -22.85 -5.79 10.96
C ILE A 180 -23.09 -7.31 11.01
N TYR A 181 -22.20 -8.12 10.43
CA TYR A 181 -22.45 -9.53 10.14
C TYR A 181 -21.56 -10.50 10.95
N GLY A 182 -20.57 -10.02 11.69
CA GLY A 182 -19.61 -10.84 12.43
C GLY A 182 -18.35 -11.19 11.64
N ASP A 183 -17.46 -12.00 12.23
CA ASP A 183 -16.18 -12.34 11.63
C ASP A 183 -16.31 -13.30 10.44
N TYR A 184 -17.09 -14.36 10.61
CA TYR A 184 -17.46 -15.24 9.52
C TYR A 184 -18.94 -15.63 9.66
N SER A 185 -19.73 -15.25 8.69
CA SER A 185 -21.14 -15.61 8.60
C SER A 185 -21.57 -15.72 7.14
N ILE A 186 -22.58 -16.52 6.89
CA ILE A 186 -23.29 -16.53 5.61
C ILE A 186 -24.31 -15.40 5.62
N VAL A 187 -24.09 -14.40 4.75
CA VAL A 187 -24.93 -13.19 4.69
C VAL A 187 -26.19 -13.47 3.88
N THR A 188 -26.04 -14.18 2.76
CA THR A 188 -27.14 -14.51 1.84
C THR A 188 -26.75 -15.66 0.95
N THR A 189 -27.75 -16.29 0.33
CA THR A 189 -27.55 -17.35 -0.67
C THR A 189 -27.97 -16.82 -2.04
N LEU A 190 -27.06 -16.84 -3.00
CA LEU A 190 -27.30 -16.40 -4.38
C LEU A 190 -27.46 -17.62 -5.30
N PRO A 191 -28.36 -17.55 -6.34
CA PRO A 191 -28.63 -18.70 -7.23
C PRO A 191 -27.41 -19.25 -7.98
N ILE A 192 -26.39 -18.40 -8.23
CA ILE A 192 -25.21 -18.76 -9.01
C ILE A 192 -23.99 -18.92 -8.07
N ALA A 193 -23.87 -18.07 -7.05
CA ALA A 193 -22.72 -18.05 -6.14
C ALA A 193 -22.87 -18.99 -4.93
N GLY A 194 -24.08 -19.51 -4.65
CA GLY A 194 -24.35 -20.23 -3.43
C GLY A 194 -24.37 -19.31 -2.22
N ASP A 195 -23.86 -19.80 -1.09
CA ASP A 195 -23.76 -19.05 0.15
C ASP A 195 -22.65 -18.00 0.06
N VAL A 196 -22.98 -16.73 0.30
CA VAL A 196 -22.07 -15.59 0.25
C VAL A 196 -21.67 -15.21 1.66
N SER A 197 -20.39 -15.31 1.95
CA SER A 197 -19.80 -14.95 3.25
C SER A 197 -19.64 -13.45 3.45
N VAL A 198 -19.33 -13.07 4.68
CA VAL A 198 -19.01 -11.67 5.02
C VAL A 198 -17.76 -11.18 4.28
N TYR A 199 -16.76 -12.04 4.04
CA TYR A 199 -15.54 -11.66 3.31
C TYR A 199 -15.82 -11.49 1.81
N GLN A 200 -16.63 -12.37 1.23
CA GLN A 200 -17.15 -12.19 -0.14
C GLN A 200 -17.99 -10.92 -0.26
N LEU A 201 -18.77 -10.57 0.77
CA LEU A 201 -19.54 -9.31 0.79
C LEU A 201 -18.61 -8.09 0.79
N VAL A 202 -17.52 -8.07 1.55
CA VAL A 202 -16.50 -7.00 1.49
C VAL A 202 -15.95 -6.87 0.08
N ILE A 203 -15.66 -7.98 -0.59
CA ILE A 203 -15.18 -8.00 -1.98
C ILE A 203 -16.28 -7.47 -2.94
N ALA A 204 -17.55 -7.81 -2.70
CA ALA A 204 -18.69 -7.30 -3.47
C ALA A 204 -18.86 -5.78 -3.31
N VAL A 205 -18.65 -5.24 -2.11
CA VAL A 205 -18.60 -3.78 -1.89
C VAL A 205 -17.44 -3.18 -2.70
N GLY A 206 -16.26 -3.82 -2.69
CA GLY A 206 -15.12 -3.44 -3.52
C GLY A 206 -15.45 -3.46 -5.02
N PHE A 207 -16.24 -4.42 -5.50
CA PHE A 207 -16.78 -4.43 -6.87
C PHE A 207 -17.64 -3.20 -7.14
N GLY A 208 -18.59 -2.87 -6.25
CA GLY A 208 -19.44 -1.67 -6.37
C GLY A 208 -18.63 -0.37 -6.45
N ILE A 209 -17.58 -0.25 -5.60
CA ILE A 209 -16.65 0.89 -5.64
C ILE A 209 -15.90 0.94 -6.98
N SER A 210 -15.53 -0.21 -7.57
CA SER A 210 -14.89 -0.25 -8.89
C SER A 210 -15.81 0.14 -10.03
N VAL A 211 -17.12 -0.08 -9.89
CA VAL A 211 -18.11 0.46 -10.84
C VAL A 211 -18.12 1.99 -10.77
N VAL A 212 -18.05 2.58 -9.57
CA VAL A 212 -17.88 4.04 -9.43
C VAL A 212 -16.57 4.50 -10.08
N GLN A 213 -15.45 3.78 -9.89
CA GLN A 213 -14.18 4.07 -10.56
C GLN A 213 -14.33 4.02 -12.09
N LEU A 214 -15.05 3.02 -12.63
CA LEU A 214 -15.33 2.91 -14.06
C LEU A 214 -16.07 4.17 -14.58
N ILE A 215 -17.07 4.64 -13.86
CA ILE A 215 -17.81 5.86 -14.20
C ILE A 215 -16.85 7.07 -14.21
N VAL A 216 -16.08 7.27 -13.13
CA VAL A 216 -15.14 8.40 -13.00
C VAL A 216 -14.12 8.40 -14.15
N ILE A 217 -13.50 7.27 -14.43
CA ILE A 217 -12.48 7.16 -15.48
C ILE A 217 -13.08 7.25 -16.89
N SER A 218 -14.32 6.82 -17.09
CA SER A 218 -15.01 6.97 -18.38
C SER A 218 -15.22 8.44 -18.78
N LEU A 219 -15.27 9.36 -17.82
CA LEU A 219 -15.36 10.79 -18.03
C LEU A 219 -14.06 11.46 -18.47
N LEU A 220 -12.91 10.78 -18.39
CA LEU A 220 -11.63 11.29 -18.88
C LEU A 220 -11.67 11.53 -20.40
N ARG A 221 -10.90 12.53 -20.85
CA ARG A 221 -10.62 12.77 -22.27
C ARG A 221 -9.16 12.41 -22.53
N ASP A 222 -8.89 11.58 -23.55
CA ASP A 222 -7.54 11.14 -23.90
C ASP A 222 -6.70 12.22 -24.59
N ASN A 223 -7.36 13.20 -25.21
CA ASN A 223 -6.76 14.22 -26.05
C ASN A 223 -6.38 15.50 -25.30
N VAL A 224 -6.25 15.44 -23.98
CA VAL A 224 -5.89 16.60 -23.13
C VAL A 224 -4.47 16.42 -22.62
N GLU A 225 -3.72 17.51 -22.63
CA GLU A 225 -2.39 17.63 -22.03
C GLU A 225 -2.27 19.01 -21.40
N MET A 226 -1.62 19.10 -20.25
CA MET A 226 -1.27 20.38 -19.62
C MET A 226 0.14 20.79 -20.02
N THR A 227 0.27 22.02 -20.50
CA THR A 227 1.57 22.64 -20.85
C THR A 227 1.75 23.93 -20.07
N GLU A 228 2.95 24.50 -20.07
CA GLU A 228 3.20 25.81 -19.44
C GLU A 228 2.36 26.96 -20.09
N ALA A 229 1.89 26.76 -21.31
CA ALA A 229 1.02 27.71 -22.03
C ALA A 229 -0.49 27.46 -21.73
N GLY A 230 -0.83 26.45 -20.90
CA GLY A 230 -2.19 26.07 -20.57
C GLY A 230 -2.62 24.73 -21.15
N VAL A 231 -3.93 24.45 -21.13
CA VAL A 231 -4.51 23.19 -21.60
C VAL A 231 -4.42 23.08 -23.11
N ARG A 232 -3.75 22.04 -23.60
CA ARG A 232 -3.62 21.72 -25.03
C ARG A 232 -4.50 20.53 -25.38
N PHE A 233 -5.24 20.64 -26.49
CA PHE A 233 -5.99 19.53 -27.06
C PHE A 233 -5.19 18.89 -28.20
N LEU A 234 -4.88 17.61 -28.05
CA LEU A 234 -4.18 16.83 -29.06
C LEU A 234 -5.16 16.33 -30.16
N PRO A 235 -4.73 16.15 -31.41
CA PRO A 235 -5.54 15.49 -32.42
C PRO A 235 -5.93 14.08 -31.98
N VAL A 236 -7.18 13.71 -32.22
CA VAL A 236 -7.65 12.34 -31.93
C VAL A 236 -7.32 11.47 -33.16
N ASP A 237 -6.22 10.74 -33.10
CA ASP A 237 -5.95 9.69 -34.09
C ASP A 237 -6.95 8.55 -33.92
N LYS A 238 -7.59 8.13 -35.03
CA LYS A 238 -8.51 6.99 -35.01
C LYS A 238 -7.70 5.69 -34.86
N PRO A 239 -7.77 4.98 -33.73
CA PRO A 239 -7.01 3.77 -33.56
C PRO A 239 -7.63 2.63 -34.37
N GLN A 240 -6.82 1.97 -35.15
CA GLN A 240 -7.13 0.63 -35.69
C GLN A 240 -6.86 -0.40 -34.58
N VAL A 241 -7.89 -0.96 -33.96
CA VAL A 241 -7.80 -1.88 -32.81
C VAL A 241 -6.88 -3.08 -33.08
N LEU A 242 -6.89 -3.63 -34.29
CA LEU A 242 -6.01 -4.75 -34.67
C LEU A 242 -4.55 -4.34 -34.90
N ALA A 243 -4.30 -3.10 -35.38
CA ALA A 243 -2.96 -2.55 -35.46
C ALA A 243 -2.37 -2.28 -34.05
N SER A 244 -3.21 -1.98 -33.06
CA SER A 244 -2.78 -1.74 -31.69
C SER A 244 -2.26 -3.01 -30.97
N LEU A 245 -2.84 -4.19 -31.22
CA LEU A 245 -2.36 -5.45 -30.61
C LEU A 245 -0.96 -5.84 -31.12
N GLY A 246 -0.71 -5.69 -32.43
CA GLY A 246 0.63 -5.87 -32.99
C GLY A 246 1.64 -4.86 -32.45
N ALA A 247 1.24 -3.59 -32.36
CA ALA A 247 2.05 -2.53 -31.80
C ALA A 247 2.34 -2.73 -30.31
N VAL A 248 1.35 -3.15 -29.50
CA VAL A 248 1.54 -3.50 -28.09
C VAL A 248 2.52 -4.65 -27.93
N ARG A 249 2.39 -5.72 -28.73
CA ARG A 249 3.32 -6.87 -28.69
C ARG A 249 4.74 -6.45 -29.05
N THR A 250 4.90 -5.61 -30.08
CA THR A 250 6.21 -5.11 -30.52
C THR A 250 6.80 -4.17 -29.47
N ALA A 251 6.01 -3.23 -28.94
CA ALA A 251 6.43 -2.31 -27.88
C ALA A 251 6.80 -3.06 -26.60
N ALA A 252 5.99 -4.01 -26.15
CA ALA A 252 6.33 -4.84 -25.00
C ALA A 252 7.62 -5.66 -25.24
N GLY A 253 7.79 -6.23 -26.43
CA GLY A 253 9.00 -6.94 -26.81
C GLY A 253 10.25 -6.06 -26.86
N SER A 254 10.14 -4.83 -27.37
CA SER A 254 11.24 -3.85 -27.40
C SER A 254 11.61 -3.37 -25.99
N VAL A 255 10.60 -3.04 -25.15
CA VAL A 255 10.82 -2.64 -23.76
C VAL A 255 11.47 -3.76 -22.97
N VAL A 256 10.99 -5.02 -23.06
CA VAL A 256 11.62 -6.15 -22.38
C VAL A 256 13.07 -6.34 -22.82
N ARG A 257 13.36 -6.22 -24.12
CA ARG A 257 14.72 -6.39 -24.67
C ARG A 257 15.61 -5.21 -24.24
N GLU A 258 15.15 -3.99 -24.35
CA GLU A 258 15.90 -2.80 -24.00
C GLU A 258 16.14 -2.69 -22.49
N THR A 259 15.08 -2.91 -21.70
CA THR A 259 15.18 -3.01 -20.24
C THR A 259 16.13 -4.15 -19.84
N GLY A 260 16.00 -5.33 -20.45
CA GLY A 260 16.91 -6.45 -20.20
C GLY A 260 18.37 -6.12 -20.53
N ARG A 261 18.63 -5.39 -21.61
CA ARG A 261 19.98 -4.93 -21.97
C ARG A 261 20.52 -3.94 -20.96
N LEU A 262 19.73 -2.93 -20.61
CA LEU A 262 20.09 -1.90 -19.62
C LEU A 262 20.32 -2.52 -18.24
N LEU A 263 19.46 -3.47 -17.83
CA LEU A 263 19.63 -4.22 -16.59
C LEU A 263 20.96 -4.98 -16.59
N PHE A 264 21.26 -5.69 -17.68
CA PHE A 264 22.51 -6.45 -17.80
C PHE A 264 23.76 -5.55 -17.79
N GLU A 265 23.70 -4.39 -18.44
CA GLU A 265 24.76 -3.40 -18.42
C GLU A 265 24.99 -2.82 -17.01
N VAL A 266 23.90 -2.46 -16.32
CA VAL A 266 23.94 -1.91 -14.95
C VAL A 266 24.41 -2.97 -13.94
N MET A 267 24.00 -4.23 -14.08
CA MET A 267 24.43 -5.33 -13.22
C MET A 267 25.94 -5.64 -13.31
N ARG A 268 26.63 -5.21 -14.37
CA ARG A 268 28.10 -5.29 -14.48
C ARG A 268 28.84 -4.22 -13.70
N GLU A 269 28.16 -3.16 -13.27
CA GLU A 269 28.77 -2.06 -12.55
C GLU A 269 28.92 -2.41 -11.05
N ARG A 270 30.14 -2.26 -10.51
CA ARG A 270 30.39 -2.48 -9.07
C ARG A 270 29.53 -1.57 -8.17
N ARG A 271 29.25 -0.33 -8.63
CA ARG A 271 28.38 0.63 -7.93
C ARG A 271 26.96 0.11 -7.77
N PHE A 272 26.44 -0.60 -8.76
CA PHE A 272 25.12 -1.22 -8.72
C PHE A 272 24.98 -2.23 -7.57
N TRP A 273 25.99 -3.10 -7.35
CA TRP A 273 25.95 -4.08 -6.27
C TRP A 273 26.00 -3.43 -4.88
N TRP A 274 26.73 -2.32 -4.74
CA TRP A 274 26.68 -1.53 -3.51
C TRP A 274 25.29 -0.93 -3.27
N PHE A 275 24.68 -0.39 -4.31
CA PHE A 275 23.32 0.15 -4.27
C PHE A 275 22.27 -0.91 -3.90
N ILE A 276 22.27 -2.06 -4.60
CA ILE A 276 21.35 -3.17 -4.31
C ILE A 276 21.57 -3.75 -2.92
N SER A 277 22.82 -3.84 -2.45
CA SER A 277 23.10 -4.27 -1.08
C SER A 277 22.56 -3.28 -0.04
N ALA A 278 22.69 -1.99 -0.28
CA ALA A 278 22.15 -0.96 0.60
C ALA A 278 20.61 -1.01 0.64
N LEU A 279 19.95 -1.14 -0.51
CA LEU A 279 18.50 -1.31 -0.58
C LEU A 279 18.05 -2.66 -0.02
N GLY A 280 18.82 -3.73 -0.24
CA GLY A 280 18.57 -5.06 0.31
C GLY A 280 18.45 -5.05 1.84
N ILE A 281 19.20 -4.19 2.51
CA ILE A 281 19.09 -4.01 3.96
C ILE A 281 17.70 -3.47 4.37
N THR A 282 17.03 -2.71 3.53
CA THR A 282 15.68 -2.19 3.82
C THR A 282 14.56 -3.23 3.63
N ILE A 283 14.86 -4.41 3.07
CA ILE A 283 13.88 -5.49 2.88
C ILE A 283 13.22 -5.88 4.21
N PHE A 284 13.99 -5.98 5.27
CA PHE A 284 13.50 -6.50 6.55
C PHE A 284 12.43 -5.61 7.16
N ILE A 285 12.60 -4.28 7.15
CA ILE A 285 11.56 -3.37 7.63
C ILE A 285 10.33 -3.36 6.69
N ARG A 286 10.53 -3.58 5.38
CA ARG A 286 9.43 -3.74 4.42
C ARG A 286 8.64 -5.02 4.67
N VAL A 287 9.30 -6.14 4.94
CA VAL A 287 8.63 -7.39 5.33
C VAL A 287 7.75 -7.16 6.55
N ALA A 288 8.27 -6.45 7.57
CA ALA A 288 7.49 -6.10 8.75
C ALA A 288 6.26 -5.22 8.42
N SER A 289 6.40 -4.21 7.55
CA SER A 289 5.25 -3.39 7.09
C SER A 289 4.18 -4.22 6.38
N ILE A 290 4.58 -5.21 5.57
CA ILE A 290 3.65 -6.07 4.84
C ILE A 290 2.86 -6.99 5.80
N GLN A 291 3.44 -7.35 6.97
CA GLN A 291 2.73 -8.17 7.96
C GLN A 291 1.45 -7.50 8.50
N PHE A 292 1.38 -6.18 8.50
CA PHE A 292 0.14 -5.49 8.85
C PHE A 292 -1.02 -5.75 7.88
N LEU A 293 -0.71 -6.07 6.62
CA LEU A 293 -1.72 -6.42 5.63
C LEU A 293 -2.07 -7.92 5.65
N LEU A 294 -1.09 -8.77 5.93
CA LEU A 294 -1.24 -10.21 5.79
C LEU A 294 -1.53 -10.91 7.12
N THR A 295 -0.83 -10.51 8.18
CA THR A 295 -0.91 -11.16 9.50
C THR A 295 -1.92 -10.49 10.42
N PHE A 296 -1.90 -9.15 10.47
CA PHE A 296 -2.61 -8.40 11.48
C PHE A 296 -4.14 -8.58 11.44
N PRO A 297 -4.84 -8.61 10.28
CA PRO A 297 -6.28 -8.83 10.26
C PRO A 297 -6.67 -10.17 10.89
N THR A 298 -6.07 -11.25 10.46
CA THR A 298 -6.34 -12.60 11.00
C THR A 298 -5.92 -12.71 12.47
N TYR A 299 -4.76 -12.15 12.83
CA TYR A 299 -4.29 -12.08 14.21
C TYR A 299 -5.29 -11.37 15.12
N GLY A 300 -5.73 -10.18 14.72
CA GLY A 300 -6.64 -9.38 15.56
C GLY A 300 -8.02 -10.02 15.72
N ILE A 301 -8.56 -10.61 14.65
CA ILE A 301 -9.83 -11.31 14.68
C ILE A 301 -9.74 -12.54 15.61
N ARG A 302 -8.70 -13.36 15.49
CA ARG A 302 -8.52 -14.52 16.36
C ARG A 302 -8.33 -14.12 17.83
N PHE A 303 -7.59 -13.02 18.07
CA PHE A 303 -7.27 -12.60 19.44
C PHE A 303 -8.44 -11.92 20.16
N PHE A 304 -9.15 -11.01 19.47
CA PHE A 304 -10.21 -10.21 20.08
C PHE A 304 -11.62 -10.76 19.82
N GLY A 305 -11.77 -11.66 18.85
CA GLY A 305 -13.07 -12.23 18.46
C GLY A 305 -13.87 -11.35 17.51
N ASP A 306 -15.15 -11.70 17.44
CA ASP A 306 -16.13 -11.11 16.53
C ASP A 306 -16.25 -9.59 16.72
N GLY A 307 -16.27 -8.87 15.61
CA GLY A 307 -16.41 -7.42 15.63
C GLY A 307 -15.13 -6.64 15.93
N ALA A 308 -13.98 -7.30 16.13
CA ALA A 308 -12.71 -6.62 16.38
C ALA A 308 -12.39 -5.58 15.28
N PRO A 309 -12.12 -4.29 15.63
CA PRO A 309 -11.96 -3.21 14.65
C PRO A 309 -10.53 -3.16 14.08
N VAL A 310 -10.09 -4.28 13.48
CA VAL A 310 -8.71 -4.44 12.96
C VAL A 310 -8.42 -3.54 11.74
N GLY A 311 -9.45 -3.25 10.94
CA GLY A 311 -9.37 -2.32 9.84
C GLY A 311 -9.16 -0.88 10.33
N ASN A 312 -9.82 -0.47 11.40
CA ASN A 312 -9.62 0.84 12.04
C ASN A 312 -8.24 0.94 12.68
N LEU A 313 -7.80 -0.10 13.38
CA LEU A 313 -6.51 -0.09 14.06
C LEU A 313 -5.33 0.09 13.10
N TYR A 314 -5.30 -0.60 11.97
CA TYR A 314 -4.23 -0.43 11.00
C TYR A 314 -4.66 0.34 9.76
N GLY A 315 -5.74 -0.07 9.11
CA GLY A 315 -6.18 0.49 7.83
C GLY A 315 -6.54 1.98 7.90
N VAL A 316 -6.95 2.48 9.08
CA VAL A 316 -7.25 3.91 9.29
C VAL A 316 -6.10 4.63 9.98
N LEU A 317 -5.56 4.10 11.09
CA LEU A 317 -4.55 4.81 11.90
C LEU A 317 -3.26 5.06 11.13
N ASN A 318 -2.68 4.02 10.51
CA ASN A 318 -1.41 4.14 9.80
C ASN A 318 -1.48 5.16 8.64
N PRO A 319 -2.44 5.09 7.69
CA PRO A 319 -2.53 6.07 6.63
C PRO A 319 -2.77 7.49 7.10
N LEU A 320 -3.59 7.71 8.13
CA LEU A 320 -3.81 9.04 8.68
C LEU A 320 -2.53 9.63 9.27
N VAL A 321 -1.79 8.86 10.06
CA VAL A 321 -0.49 9.31 10.59
C VAL A 321 0.47 9.67 9.45
N ILE A 322 0.55 8.85 8.40
CA ILE A 322 1.40 9.10 7.23
C ILE A 322 1.00 10.39 6.51
N VAL A 323 -0.29 10.61 6.26
CA VAL A 323 -0.79 11.81 5.57
C VAL A 323 -0.37 13.10 6.29
N PHE A 324 -0.44 13.12 7.62
CA PHE A 324 -0.08 14.31 8.38
C PHE A 324 1.42 14.45 8.62
N LEU A 325 2.12 13.36 8.91
CA LEU A 325 3.51 13.43 9.34
C LEU A 325 4.52 13.43 8.19
N THR A 326 4.22 12.79 7.05
CA THR A 326 5.18 12.77 5.92
C THR A 326 5.52 14.17 5.40
N PRO A 327 4.56 15.08 5.14
CA PRO A 327 4.89 16.45 4.76
C PRO A 327 5.65 17.20 5.84
N LEU A 328 5.28 17.01 7.12
CA LEU A 328 5.94 17.63 8.25
C LEU A 328 7.40 17.21 8.34
N PHE A 329 7.69 15.91 8.27
CA PHE A 329 9.06 15.41 8.29
C PHE A 329 9.85 15.81 7.04
N ALA A 330 9.22 15.90 5.88
CA ALA A 330 9.88 16.39 4.67
C ALA A 330 10.41 17.82 4.86
N ILE A 331 9.65 18.70 5.52
CA ILE A 331 10.06 20.08 5.84
C ILE A 331 11.14 20.08 6.92
N LEU A 332 10.91 19.40 8.03
CA LEU A 332 11.80 19.41 9.19
C LEU A 332 13.18 18.79 8.90
N THR A 333 13.23 17.84 7.98
CA THR A 333 14.44 17.05 7.69
C THR A 333 15.05 17.32 6.31
N VAL A 334 14.71 18.46 5.68
CA VAL A 334 15.20 18.83 4.34
C VAL A 334 16.74 18.83 4.24
N ARG A 335 17.43 19.20 5.33
CA ARG A 335 18.90 19.24 5.41
C ARG A 335 19.51 17.95 5.97
N ALA A 336 18.68 16.98 6.35
CA ALA A 336 19.18 15.75 6.94
C ALA A 336 19.60 14.75 5.85
N ARG A 337 20.69 14.02 6.06
CA ARG A 337 21.17 12.99 5.15
C ARG A 337 20.16 11.84 5.05
N SER A 338 19.92 11.35 3.84
CA SER A 338 18.99 10.23 3.57
C SER A 338 19.31 9.00 4.42
N TYR A 339 20.59 8.64 4.56
CA TYR A 339 21.04 7.57 5.45
C TYR A 339 20.58 7.73 6.91
N THR A 340 20.72 8.92 7.47
CA THR A 340 20.35 9.16 8.87
C THR A 340 18.85 9.03 9.07
N MET A 341 18.06 9.52 8.13
CA MET A 341 16.60 9.43 8.19
C MET A 341 16.11 7.99 8.00
N LEU A 342 16.72 7.24 7.09
CA LEU A 342 16.45 5.81 6.94
C LEU A 342 16.76 5.05 8.24
N LEU A 343 17.92 5.31 8.85
CA LEU A 343 18.32 4.66 10.09
C LEU A 343 17.37 4.99 11.25
N VAL A 344 17.11 6.28 11.48
CA VAL A 344 16.26 6.72 12.60
C VAL A 344 14.83 6.24 12.41
N GLY A 345 14.25 6.44 11.22
CA GLY A 345 12.88 6.01 10.93
C GLY A 345 12.71 4.49 11.07
N SER A 346 13.61 3.70 10.49
CA SER A 346 13.55 2.24 10.61
C SER A 346 13.80 1.75 12.04
N ALA A 347 14.65 2.44 12.82
CA ALA A 347 14.85 2.12 14.23
C ALA A 347 13.60 2.40 15.07
N ILE A 348 12.90 3.51 14.84
CA ILE A 348 11.63 3.84 15.51
C ILE A 348 10.58 2.78 15.16
N SER A 349 10.40 2.46 13.86
CA SER A 349 9.45 1.42 13.44
C SER A 349 9.79 0.06 14.03
N ALA A 350 11.04 -0.37 14.02
CA ALA A 350 11.44 -1.66 14.58
C ALA A 350 11.28 -1.70 16.11
N ALA A 351 11.61 -0.62 16.81
CA ALA A 351 11.45 -0.53 18.27
C ALA A 351 9.98 -0.55 18.69
N SER A 352 9.09 0.06 17.91
CA SER A 352 7.67 0.13 18.25
C SER A 352 7.00 -1.25 18.28
N ILE A 353 7.46 -2.21 17.46
CA ILE A 353 6.88 -3.56 17.39
C ILE A 353 6.98 -4.28 18.74
N TRP A 354 8.03 -4.02 19.52
CA TRP A 354 8.23 -4.63 20.82
C TRP A 354 7.17 -4.21 21.87
N ILE A 355 6.42 -3.12 21.63
CA ILE A 355 5.30 -2.72 22.48
C ILE A 355 4.18 -3.77 22.43
N ALA A 356 3.94 -4.37 21.26
CA ALA A 356 2.95 -5.44 21.11
C ALA A 356 3.37 -6.79 21.73
N THR A 357 4.61 -6.92 22.20
CA THR A 357 5.07 -8.12 22.93
C THR A 357 4.91 -7.98 24.45
N LEU A 358 4.58 -6.79 24.94
CA LEU A 358 4.38 -6.55 26.36
C LEU A 358 3.04 -7.14 26.82
N SER A 359 3.00 -7.59 28.10
CA SER A 359 1.76 -8.05 28.70
C SER A 359 0.67 -6.97 28.63
N PRO A 360 -0.57 -7.31 28.26
CA PRO A 360 -1.70 -6.38 28.27
C PRO A 360 -1.89 -5.67 29.62
N GLU A 361 -1.53 -6.31 30.72
CA GLU A 361 -1.60 -5.75 32.07
C GLU A 361 -0.80 -4.46 32.23
N THR A 362 0.29 -4.29 31.46
CA THR A 362 1.11 -3.07 31.44
C THR A 362 0.30 -1.83 31.05
N PHE A 363 -0.78 -2.03 30.30
CA PHE A 363 -1.60 -0.94 29.76
C PHE A 363 -2.91 -0.71 30.54
N ILE A 364 -3.20 -1.51 31.58
CA ILE A 364 -4.38 -1.31 32.45
C ILE A 364 -4.45 0.13 32.99
N PRO A 365 -3.36 0.75 33.48
CA PRO A 365 -3.42 2.11 34.01
C PRO A 365 -3.86 3.17 32.97
N LEU A 366 -3.80 2.85 31.67
CA LEU A 366 -4.21 3.75 30.61
C LEU A 366 -5.70 3.60 30.24
N VAL A 367 -6.35 2.52 30.66
CA VAL A 367 -7.76 2.22 30.31
C VAL A 367 -8.69 3.31 30.83
N ASP A 368 -8.55 3.70 32.08
CA ASP A 368 -9.41 4.70 32.76
C ASP A 368 -8.94 6.14 32.54
N THR A 369 -8.02 6.37 31.59
CA THR A 369 -7.55 7.72 31.24
C THR A 369 -8.33 8.29 30.06
N GLY A 370 -8.20 9.59 29.82
CA GLY A 370 -8.74 10.23 28.62
C GLY A 370 -8.20 9.64 27.31
N PHE A 371 -7.04 8.96 27.33
CA PHE A 371 -6.53 8.22 26.18
C PHE A 371 -7.32 6.92 25.96
N GLY A 372 -7.61 6.17 27.00
CA GLY A 372 -8.47 4.98 26.90
C GLY A 372 -9.88 5.35 26.40
N GLU A 373 -10.52 6.38 26.98
CA GLU A 373 -11.81 6.89 26.53
C GLU A 373 -11.78 7.29 25.03
N LEU A 374 -10.72 7.99 24.60
CA LEU A 374 -10.55 8.37 23.20
C LEU A 374 -10.48 7.16 22.28
N VAL A 375 -9.74 6.12 22.65
CA VAL A 375 -9.55 4.92 21.83
C VAL A 375 -10.79 4.04 21.84
N PHE A 376 -11.28 3.68 23.00
CA PHE A 376 -12.35 2.69 23.12
C PHE A 376 -13.73 3.23 22.75
N ASP A 377 -14.11 4.38 23.32
CA ASP A 377 -15.46 4.94 23.19
C ASP A 377 -15.57 5.78 21.92
N ARG A 378 -14.72 6.83 21.78
CA ARG A 378 -14.90 7.82 20.71
C ARG A 378 -14.42 7.39 19.34
N TRP A 379 -13.37 6.56 19.28
CA TRP A 379 -12.81 6.13 17.99
C TRP A 379 -13.27 4.74 17.58
N LEU A 380 -13.02 3.72 18.40
CA LEU A 380 -13.35 2.34 18.06
C LEU A 380 -14.82 1.99 18.35
N SER A 381 -15.52 2.82 19.13
CA SER A 381 -16.93 2.65 19.53
C SER A 381 -17.22 1.27 20.14
N LEU A 382 -16.29 0.77 20.97
CA LEU A 382 -16.41 -0.53 21.63
C LEU A 382 -17.31 -0.43 22.85
N PRO A 383 -18.21 -1.41 23.08
CA PRO A 383 -18.92 -1.51 24.35
C PRO A 383 -17.93 -1.76 25.50
N ALA A 384 -18.24 -1.26 26.70
CA ALA A 384 -17.32 -1.35 27.84
C ALA A 384 -16.93 -2.79 28.21
N SER A 385 -17.75 -3.79 27.86
CA SER A 385 -17.46 -5.21 28.05
C SER A 385 -16.34 -5.74 27.14
N GLU A 386 -16.03 -5.04 26.05
CA GLU A 386 -15.00 -5.41 25.07
C GLU A 386 -13.71 -4.57 25.20
N TRP A 387 -13.65 -3.68 26.20
CA TRP A 387 -12.45 -2.89 26.46
C TRP A 387 -11.32 -3.80 26.92
N HIS A 388 -10.35 -3.99 26.06
CA HIS A 388 -9.19 -4.82 26.37
C HIS A 388 -7.91 -3.97 26.30
N PRO A 389 -7.05 -3.97 27.35
CA PRO A 389 -5.87 -3.10 27.42
C PRO A 389 -4.91 -3.27 26.24
N PHE A 390 -4.90 -4.43 25.60
CA PHE A 390 -4.05 -4.71 24.44
C PHE A 390 -4.38 -3.85 23.22
N TYR A 391 -5.60 -3.33 23.06
CA TYR A 391 -5.91 -2.33 22.04
C TYR A 391 -5.04 -1.08 22.20
N LEU A 392 -4.80 -0.61 23.43
CA LEU A 392 -3.94 0.55 23.69
C LEU A 392 -2.49 0.27 23.30
N SER A 393 -2.00 -0.93 23.60
CA SER A 393 -0.69 -1.40 23.13
C SER A 393 -0.59 -1.32 21.59
N LEU A 394 -1.57 -1.85 20.88
CA LEU A 394 -1.61 -1.85 19.42
C LEU A 394 -1.68 -0.43 18.84
N VAL A 395 -2.50 0.45 19.44
CA VAL A 395 -2.61 1.86 19.01
C VAL A 395 -1.27 2.58 19.16
N ILE A 396 -0.59 2.42 20.29
CA ILE A 396 0.73 3.02 20.54
C ILE A 396 1.76 2.44 19.57
N PHE A 397 1.78 1.12 19.42
CA PHE A 397 2.67 0.41 18.51
C PHE A 397 2.48 0.87 17.06
N ILE A 398 1.26 0.81 16.52
CA ILE A 398 0.97 1.17 15.13
C ILE A 398 1.22 2.66 14.90
N GLY A 399 0.85 3.51 15.86
CA GLY A 399 1.11 4.94 15.78
C GLY A 399 2.61 5.25 15.68
N LEU A 400 3.44 4.68 16.56
CA LEU A 400 4.90 4.88 16.53
C LEU A 400 5.53 4.22 15.29
N PHE A 401 5.05 3.04 14.86
CA PHE A 401 5.49 2.42 13.62
C PHE A 401 5.27 3.36 12.43
N SER A 402 4.08 3.96 12.37
CA SER A 402 3.70 4.90 11.30
C SER A 402 4.53 6.19 11.33
N VAL A 403 4.90 6.68 12.53
CA VAL A 403 5.86 7.80 12.66
C VAL A 403 7.20 7.44 12.04
N GLY A 404 7.74 6.28 12.36
CA GLY A 404 8.97 5.79 11.75
C GLY A 404 8.84 5.62 10.24
N GLU A 405 7.72 5.08 9.77
CA GLU A 405 7.42 4.88 8.35
C GLU A 405 7.33 6.19 7.58
N ALA A 406 6.69 7.20 8.12
CA ALA A 406 6.62 8.54 7.54
C ALA A 406 8.02 9.18 7.36
N ILE A 407 8.99 8.78 8.20
CA ILE A 407 10.39 9.24 8.10
C ILE A 407 11.17 8.44 7.05
N TRP A 408 11.14 7.09 7.11
CA TRP A 408 12.03 6.27 6.29
C TRP A 408 11.49 5.99 4.89
N ALA A 409 10.19 5.83 4.69
CA ALA A 409 9.64 5.37 3.43
C ALA A 409 9.91 6.34 2.24
N PRO A 410 9.72 7.67 2.37
CA PRO A 410 10.08 8.61 1.32
C PRO A 410 11.58 8.64 1.01
N ARG A 411 12.42 8.38 2.01
CA ARG A 411 13.88 8.42 1.86
C ARG A 411 14.45 7.25 1.07
N VAL A 412 13.76 6.11 1.04
CA VAL A 412 14.16 4.98 0.16
C VAL A 412 14.12 5.42 -1.30
N MET A 413 13.04 6.11 -1.72
CA MET A 413 12.91 6.61 -3.09
C MET A 413 13.91 7.72 -3.40
N GLN A 414 14.10 8.65 -2.47
CA GLN A 414 15.09 9.73 -2.60
C GLN A 414 16.49 9.15 -2.75
N PHE A 415 16.90 8.23 -1.87
CA PHE A 415 18.21 7.57 -1.92
C PHE A 415 18.45 6.86 -3.25
N THR A 416 17.42 6.22 -3.81
CA THR A 416 17.49 5.58 -5.12
C THR A 416 17.74 6.60 -6.24
N ALA A 417 17.02 7.72 -6.22
CA ALA A 417 17.17 8.77 -7.23
C ALA A 417 18.54 9.47 -7.15
N GLU A 418 19.06 9.67 -5.93
CA GLU A 418 20.37 10.31 -5.68
C GLU A 418 21.56 9.46 -6.20
N ILE A 419 21.45 8.13 -6.16
CA ILE A 419 22.56 7.23 -6.54
C ILE A 419 22.57 6.94 -8.04
N ALA A 420 21.45 7.06 -8.71
CA ALA A 420 21.34 6.73 -10.12
C ALA A 420 22.28 7.62 -10.99
N PRO A 421 23.16 7.02 -11.81
CA PRO A 421 23.98 7.80 -12.72
C PRO A 421 23.13 8.53 -13.78
N PRO A 422 23.56 9.72 -14.24
CA PRO A 422 22.89 10.44 -15.31
C PRO A 422 22.65 9.56 -16.56
N GLY A 423 21.41 9.52 -17.05
CA GLY A 423 21.01 8.71 -18.21
C GLY A 423 20.71 7.23 -17.91
N LYS A 424 20.85 6.76 -16.65
CA LYS A 424 20.49 5.40 -16.21
C LYS A 424 19.45 5.39 -15.08
N GLU A 425 18.85 6.55 -14.80
CA GLU A 425 17.91 6.73 -13.68
C GLU A 425 16.75 5.73 -13.76
N GLY A 426 16.18 5.53 -14.94
CA GLY A 426 15.07 4.60 -15.14
C GLY A 426 15.43 3.15 -14.81
N ALA A 427 16.64 2.70 -15.18
CA ALA A 427 17.12 1.35 -14.86
C ALA A 427 17.37 1.17 -13.36
N TYR A 428 17.98 2.16 -12.68
CA TYR A 428 18.20 2.12 -11.25
C TYR A 428 16.88 2.16 -10.47
N ILE A 429 15.91 2.98 -10.88
CA ILE A 429 14.56 3.01 -10.28
C ILE A 429 13.86 1.66 -10.47
N ALA A 430 13.90 1.07 -11.68
CA ALA A 430 13.30 -0.24 -11.91
C ALA A 430 13.93 -1.33 -11.03
N LEU A 431 15.26 -1.33 -10.90
CA LEU A 431 15.99 -2.30 -10.07
C LEU A 431 15.82 -2.06 -8.56
N SER A 432 15.50 -0.84 -8.14
CA SER A 432 15.22 -0.55 -6.73
C SER A 432 13.94 -1.25 -6.21
N TYR A 433 13.07 -1.67 -7.11
CA TYR A 433 11.90 -2.49 -6.75
C TYR A 433 12.24 -3.97 -6.51
N LEU A 434 13.41 -4.47 -6.92
CA LEU A 434 13.79 -5.87 -6.73
C LEU A 434 13.80 -6.30 -5.25
N PRO A 435 14.41 -5.54 -4.31
CA PRO A 435 14.27 -5.84 -2.89
C PRO A 435 12.82 -5.85 -2.40
N PHE A 436 11.98 -4.98 -2.94
CA PHE A 436 10.56 -4.94 -2.60
C PHE A 436 9.83 -6.22 -3.03
N PHE A 437 10.10 -6.75 -4.23
CA PHE A 437 9.54 -8.02 -4.70
C PHE A 437 9.98 -9.19 -3.84
N LEU A 438 11.27 -9.24 -3.47
CA LEU A 438 11.77 -10.26 -2.56
C LEU A 438 11.11 -10.15 -1.18
N GLY A 439 10.89 -8.93 -0.69
CA GLY A 439 10.16 -8.70 0.55
C GLY A 439 8.73 -9.24 0.52
N GLN A 440 8.00 -9.03 -0.56
CA GLN A 440 6.64 -9.56 -0.75
C GLN A 440 6.63 -11.09 -0.81
N LEU A 441 7.59 -11.69 -1.54
CA LEU A 441 7.71 -13.14 -1.65
C LEU A 441 7.99 -13.81 -0.29
N LEU A 442 8.77 -13.17 0.57
CA LEU A 442 9.09 -13.67 1.91
C LEU A 442 7.97 -13.41 2.91
N ALA A 443 7.28 -12.26 2.81
CA ALA A 443 6.27 -11.85 3.76
C ALA A 443 5.04 -12.76 3.77
N GLY A 444 4.62 -13.27 2.60
CA GLY A 444 3.45 -14.14 2.48
C GLY A 444 3.58 -15.44 3.27
N PRO A 445 4.56 -16.31 2.93
CA PRO A 445 4.79 -17.55 3.69
C PRO A 445 5.09 -17.29 5.18
N LEU A 446 5.84 -16.22 5.49
CA LEU A 446 6.13 -15.84 6.87
C LEU A 446 4.83 -15.55 7.65
N SER A 447 3.91 -14.78 7.07
CA SER A 447 2.61 -14.50 7.67
C SER A 447 1.87 -15.79 8.05
N GLY A 448 1.76 -16.70 7.08
CA GLY A 448 1.09 -17.97 7.30
C GLY A 448 1.77 -18.85 8.36
N LEU A 449 3.11 -18.90 8.35
CA LEU A 449 3.87 -19.64 9.37
C LEU A 449 3.69 -19.04 10.77
N LEU A 450 3.68 -17.73 10.91
CA LEU A 450 3.48 -17.07 12.20
C LEU A 450 2.07 -17.33 12.74
N LEU A 451 1.05 -17.24 11.90
CA LEU A 451 -0.33 -17.53 12.29
C LEU A 451 -0.51 -19.01 12.66
N ALA A 452 -0.01 -19.92 11.83
CA ALA A 452 -0.14 -21.35 12.04
C ALA A 452 0.58 -21.85 13.31
N ASN A 453 1.69 -21.22 13.72
CA ASN A 453 2.43 -21.68 14.89
C ASN A 453 2.03 -20.99 16.19
N TYR A 454 1.67 -19.68 16.15
CA TYR A 454 1.49 -18.89 17.36
C TYR A 454 0.07 -18.37 17.58
N MET A 455 -0.82 -18.51 16.58
CA MET A 455 -2.23 -18.17 16.68
C MET A 455 -3.12 -19.42 16.68
N GLN A 456 -2.71 -20.43 17.45
CA GLN A 456 -3.49 -21.62 17.73
C GLN A 456 -4.24 -21.46 19.05
N GLU A 457 -5.53 -21.69 18.98
CA GLU A 457 -6.41 -21.66 20.14
C GLU A 457 -6.11 -22.87 21.06
N ASN A 458 -5.94 -22.63 22.34
CA ASN A 458 -5.81 -23.71 23.33
C ASN A 458 -7.20 -24.24 23.78
N ALA A 459 -7.21 -25.28 24.59
CA ALA A 459 -8.44 -25.88 25.10
C ALA A 459 -9.34 -24.92 25.93
N SER A 460 -8.81 -23.75 26.33
CA SER A 460 -9.52 -22.71 27.07
C SER A 460 -9.98 -21.54 26.22
N GLY A 461 -9.85 -21.62 24.89
CA GLY A 461 -10.24 -20.55 23.99
C GLY A 461 -9.25 -19.36 23.94
N ASN A 462 -8.01 -19.55 24.38
CA ASN A 462 -7.01 -18.49 24.44
C ASN A 462 -5.82 -18.75 23.50
N TYR A 463 -5.09 -17.70 23.16
CA TYR A 463 -3.88 -17.71 22.33
C TYR A 463 -2.64 -17.37 23.18
N PRO A 464 -2.07 -18.30 23.97
CA PRO A 464 -1.04 -17.99 24.96
C PRO A 464 0.27 -17.51 24.34
N GLU A 465 0.56 -17.91 23.12
CA GLU A 465 1.81 -17.55 22.42
C GLU A 465 1.64 -16.43 21.39
N HIS A 466 0.51 -15.73 21.37
CA HIS A 466 0.20 -14.69 20.40
C HIS A 466 1.30 -13.61 20.26
N TYR A 467 1.96 -13.26 21.38
CA TYR A 467 3.04 -12.26 21.39
C TYR A 467 4.26 -12.67 20.56
N MET A 468 4.47 -13.99 20.34
CA MET A 468 5.59 -14.50 19.54
C MET A 468 5.50 -14.07 18.08
N VAL A 469 4.31 -13.83 17.56
CA VAL A 469 4.11 -13.22 16.23
C VAL A 469 4.88 -11.92 16.15
N TRP A 470 4.70 -11.05 17.13
CA TRP A 470 5.35 -9.72 17.16
C TRP A 470 6.82 -9.80 17.52
N VAL A 471 7.25 -10.78 18.31
CA VAL A 471 8.69 -11.05 18.59
C VAL A 471 9.42 -11.33 17.28
N TRP A 472 8.93 -12.24 16.44
CA TRP A 472 9.56 -12.59 15.18
C TRP A 472 9.55 -11.42 14.19
N ILE A 473 8.43 -10.71 14.06
CA ILE A 473 8.33 -9.53 13.19
C ILE A 473 9.29 -8.44 13.69
N GLY A 474 9.37 -8.22 14.99
CA GLY A 474 10.29 -7.25 15.61
C GLY A 474 11.77 -7.60 15.41
N LEU A 475 12.14 -8.87 15.54
CA LEU A 475 13.50 -9.34 15.25
C LEU A 475 13.87 -9.10 13.77
N ILE A 476 12.97 -9.45 12.85
CA ILE A 476 13.18 -9.21 11.41
C ILE A 476 13.30 -7.71 11.13
N ALA A 477 12.40 -6.88 11.66
CA ALA A 477 12.44 -5.43 11.47
C ALA A 477 13.75 -4.82 11.99
N ALA A 478 14.25 -5.30 13.13
CA ALA A 478 15.49 -4.82 13.77
C ALA A 478 16.73 -5.08 12.91
N LEU A 479 16.70 -6.06 12.01
CA LEU A 479 17.82 -6.32 11.11
C LEU A 479 18.15 -5.12 10.21
N THR A 480 17.15 -4.32 9.82
CA THR A 480 17.38 -3.11 9.01
C THR A 480 18.26 -2.09 9.73
N PRO A 481 17.87 -1.50 10.88
CA PRO A 481 18.72 -0.50 11.55
C PRO A 481 20.04 -1.09 12.03
N LEU A 482 20.09 -2.35 12.48
CA LEU A 482 21.33 -3.02 12.90
C LEU A 482 22.29 -3.17 11.73
N ALA A 483 21.84 -3.68 10.59
CA ALA A 483 22.66 -3.82 9.40
C ALA A 483 23.13 -2.44 8.88
N MET A 484 22.27 -1.42 8.91
CA MET A 484 22.66 -0.05 8.55
C MET A 484 23.77 0.48 9.46
N MET A 485 23.73 0.22 10.76
CA MET A 485 24.81 0.62 11.68
C MET A 485 26.12 -0.11 11.37
N ILE A 486 26.06 -1.42 11.14
CA ILE A 486 27.24 -2.25 10.81
C ILE A 486 27.87 -1.78 9.48
N TYR A 487 27.04 -1.59 8.47
CA TYR A 487 27.48 -1.19 7.12
C TYR A 487 27.54 0.32 6.91
N ARG A 488 27.59 1.13 7.99
CA ARG A 488 27.64 2.59 7.95
C ARG A 488 28.67 3.16 6.97
N LYS A 489 29.87 2.54 6.92
CA LYS A 489 30.94 2.97 6.00
C LYS A 489 30.56 2.75 4.53
N MET A 490 29.78 1.73 4.24
CA MET A 490 29.28 1.45 2.89
C MET A 490 28.29 2.52 2.45
N PHE A 491 27.29 2.82 3.29
CA PHE A 491 26.30 3.84 2.99
C PHE A 491 26.92 5.22 2.82
N ARG A 492 27.85 5.61 3.69
CA ARG A 492 28.58 6.89 3.57
C ARG A 492 29.38 6.98 2.27
N ARG A 493 30.07 5.91 1.85
CA ARG A 493 30.78 5.88 0.56
C ARG A 493 29.83 6.05 -0.62
N VAL A 494 28.61 5.58 -0.51
CA VAL A 494 27.59 5.76 -1.55
C VAL A 494 27.12 7.21 -1.58
N GLU A 495 26.84 7.83 -0.41
CA GLU A 495 26.45 9.24 -0.31
C GLU A 495 27.59 10.21 -0.72
N ASP A 496 28.84 9.96 -0.27
CA ASP A 496 29.99 10.84 -0.56
C ASP A 496 30.41 10.82 -2.06
N ASN A 497 29.95 9.84 -2.82
CA ASN A 497 30.17 9.77 -4.28
C ASN A 497 29.01 10.37 -5.10
N LEU A 498 28.04 11.02 -4.46
CA LEU A 498 26.92 11.68 -5.14
C LEU A 498 27.39 13.01 -5.78
N PRO A 499 26.90 13.33 -7.00
CA PRO A 499 27.12 14.63 -7.59
C PRO A 499 26.43 15.70 -6.72
N GLY A 500 27.20 16.53 -6.03
CA GLY A 500 26.68 17.62 -5.16
C GLY A 500 26.87 17.42 -3.67
N ALA A 501 27.65 16.46 -3.21
CA ALA A 501 27.97 16.21 -1.80
C ALA A 501 29.12 17.08 -1.26
N ALA A 502 29.44 18.22 -1.88
CA ALA A 502 30.42 19.20 -1.44
C ALA A 502 29.78 20.43 -0.84
#